data_a50f6199235d0fa6ac77152c805c571b
#
_entry.id   a50f6199235d0fa6ac77152c805c571b
#
_cell.length_a   1.000
_cell.length_b   1.000
_cell.length_c   1.000
_cell.angle_alpha   90.00
_cell.angle_beta   90.00
_cell.angle_gamma   90.00
#
_symmetry.space_group_name_H-M   'P 1'
#
loop_
_entity.id
_entity.type
_entity.pdbx_description
1 polymer ?
#
loop_
_entity_poly.entity_id
_entity_poly.type
_entity_poly.pdbx_seq_one_letter_code
_entity_poly.pdbx_strand_id
1 'polypeptide(L)'
;MDFFLPRHCVVCDSVLGPRENHLCEACWGDLPHTYYWMLRNNPMADRFNALIQERLEEDFGTRTTSTDATMTASNPNGGNQNKSAQRERYAYAAALFFYRAESDYSKITRCIKYQGRLEVGKHFGMMLGERLAGSSLFSDVDAVVPVPLHWLRRWKRGYNQAEVIASGVAECLGIPMRPDILRRIRRTRTQTRLSIAEKRANVSGAFAIPTKPPAEPTPFRHILLVDDVFTTGSTLFACFTALRSVFPPSVRISVATLGFV
;
A
#
# COMPACT_ATOMS: atom_id res chain seq x y z
N MET A 1 -34.93 4.92 10.53
CA MET A 1 -35.45 6.19 11.12
C MET A 1 -34.56 7.34 10.66
N ASP A 2 -34.65 7.73 9.37
CA ASP A 2 -33.76 8.78 8.77
C ASP A 2 -34.57 10.02 8.34
N PHE A 3 -35.69 10.29 9.06
CA PHE A 3 -36.59 11.40 8.69
C PHE A 3 -36.06 12.80 9.01
N PHE A 4 -34.99 12.92 9.81
CA PHE A 4 -34.54 14.24 10.31
C PHE A 4 -33.15 14.68 9.80
N LEU A 5 -32.35 13.77 9.22
CA LEU A 5 -31.05 14.13 8.65
C LEU A 5 -30.83 13.34 7.36
N PRO A 6 -31.10 13.93 6.20
CA PRO A 6 -30.89 13.27 4.93
C PRO A 6 -29.40 12.92 4.75
N ARG A 7 -29.12 11.70 4.31
CA ARG A 7 -27.76 11.28 3.93
C ARG A 7 -27.44 11.88 2.56
N HIS A 8 -26.20 12.36 2.41
CA HIS A 8 -25.74 13.03 1.19
C HIS A 8 -24.64 12.24 0.51
N CYS A 9 -24.63 12.28 -0.81
CA CYS A 9 -23.58 11.72 -1.64
C CYS A 9 -22.24 12.44 -1.39
N VAL A 10 -21.18 11.69 -1.11
CA VAL A 10 -19.84 12.25 -0.83
C VAL A 10 -19.28 13.04 -2.00
N VAL A 11 -19.70 12.73 -3.22
CA VAL A 11 -19.17 13.33 -4.46
C VAL A 11 -19.99 14.56 -4.88
N CYS A 12 -21.30 14.39 -5.12
CA CYS A 12 -22.13 15.46 -5.70
C CYS A 12 -23.08 16.14 -4.69
N ASP A 13 -23.06 15.70 -3.44
CA ASP A 13 -23.91 16.23 -2.35
C ASP A 13 -25.44 16.04 -2.54
N SER A 14 -25.88 15.27 -3.54
CA SER A 14 -27.29 14.91 -3.67
C SER A 14 -27.78 14.06 -2.51
N VAL A 15 -29.07 14.16 -2.17
CA VAL A 15 -29.68 13.33 -1.15
C VAL A 15 -29.68 11.88 -1.62
N LEU A 16 -29.23 10.98 -0.75
CA LEU A 16 -29.14 9.55 -1.02
C LEU A 16 -30.48 8.86 -0.81
N GLY A 17 -30.82 7.98 -1.74
CA GLY A 17 -31.95 7.07 -1.60
C GLY A 17 -31.76 6.01 -0.51
N PRO A 18 -32.82 5.25 -0.17
CA PRO A 18 -32.77 4.26 0.92
C PRO A 18 -31.73 3.15 0.74
N ARG A 19 -31.39 2.80 -0.50
CA ARG A 19 -30.42 1.74 -0.86
C ARG A 19 -29.02 2.26 -1.17
N GLU A 20 -28.84 3.57 -1.21
CA GLU A 20 -27.55 4.19 -1.53
C GLU A 20 -26.72 4.40 -0.26
N ASN A 21 -25.45 4.05 -0.32
CA ASN A 21 -24.50 4.21 0.77
C ASN A 21 -23.31 5.06 0.32
N HIS A 22 -23.19 6.27 0.87
CA HIS A 22 -22.10 7.23 0.64
C HIS A 22 -21.97 7.77 -0.79
N LEU A 23 -22.43 7.04 -1.82
CA LEU A 23 -22.51 7.47 -3.21
C LEU A 23 -23.93 7.28 -3.73
N CYS A 24 -24.41 8.24 -4.54
CA CYS A 24 -25.59 8.05 -5.36
C CYS A 24 -25.29 7.16 -6.57
N GLU A 25 -26.33 6.58 -7.16
CA GLU A 25 -26.20 5.68 -8.31
C GLU A 25 -25.47 6.32 -9.49
N ALA A 26 -25.75 7.60 -9.78
CA ALA A 26 -25.05 8.35 -10.84
C ALA A 26 -23.54 8.46 -10.57
N CYS A 27 -23.13 8.91 -9.38
CA CYS A 27 -21.71 9.00 -9.03
C CYS A 27 -21.02 7.63 -8.93
N TRP A 28 -21.77 6.58 -8.62
CA TRP A 28 -21.28 5.23 -8.66
C TRP A 28 -21.00 4.77 -10.10
N GLY A 29 -21.96 4.99 -11.01
CA GLY A 29 -21.82 4.64 -12.43
C GLY A 29 -20.67 5.39 -13.13
N ASP A 30 -20.45 6.66 -12.73
CA ASP A 30 -19.42 7.53 -13.30
C ASP A 30 -18.06 7.42 -12.58
N LEU A 31 -17.92 6.56 -11.54
CA LEU A 31 -16.65 6.39 -10.85
C LEU A 31 -15.56 5.91 -11.83
N PRO A 32 -14.46 6.67 -11.99
CA PRO A 32 -13.44 6.35 -12.98
C PRO A 32 -12.58 5.14 -12.54
N HIS A 33 -13.14 3.95 -12.64
CA HIS A 33 -12.48 2.71 -12.26
C HIS A 33 -11.18 2.47 -13.03
N THR A 34 -10.15 1.96 -12.35
CA THR A 34 -8.88 1.60 -13.01
C THR A 34 -8.90 0.21 -13.64
N TYR A 35 -9.67 -0.72 -13.07
CA TYR A 35 -9.66 -2.15 -13.40
C TYR A 35 -8.30 -2.84 -13.20
N TYR A 36 -7.35 -2.22 -12.47
CA TYR A 36 -6.00 -2.74 -12.26
C TYR A 36 -5.96 -4.05 -11.49
N TRP A 37 -7.00 -4.35 -10.72
CA TRP A 37 -7.13 -5.65 -10.04
C TRP A 37 -7.25 -6.85 -11.00
N MET A 38 -7.60 -6.61 -12.29
CA MET A 38 -7.69 -7.65 -13.33
C MET A 38 -6.40 -7.76 -14.17
N LEU A 39 -5.52 -6.78 -14.09
CA LEU A 39 -4.36 -6.64 -14.96
C LEU A 39 -3.07 -6.93 -14.18
N ARG A 40 -2.37 -8.00 -14.55
CA ARG A 40 -1.06 -8.32 -13.96
C ARG A 40 -0.06 -7.17 -14.17
N ASN A 41 0.02 -6.67 -15.38
CA ASN A 41 0.84 -5.53 -15.75
C ASN A 41 -0.09 -4.33 -15.96
N ASN A 42 0.16 -3.29 -15.20
CA ASN A 42 -0.58 -2.04 -15.27
C ASN A 42 0.33 -0.89 -14.81
N PRO A 43 0.03 0.37 -15.15
CA PRO A 43 0.91 1.51 -14.83
C PRO A 43 1.30 1.64 -13.36
N MET A 44 0.42 1.26 -12.43
CA MET A 44 0.71 1.28 -11.00
C MET A 44 1.70 0.18 -10.61
N ALA A 45 1.49 -1.05 -11.11
CA ALA A 45 2.38 -2.18 -10.88
C ALA A 45 3.76 -1.93 -11.50
N ASP A 46 3.80 -1.41 -12.73
CA ASP A 46 5.05 -1.13 -13.44
C ASP A 46 5.88 -0.06 -12.70
N ARG A 47 5.23 1.04 -12.25
CA ARG A 47 5.90 2.06 -11.42
C ARG A 47 6.43 1.47 -10.11
N PHE A 48 5.64 0.62 -9.46
CA PHE A 48 6.06 0.04 -8.18
C PHE A 48 7.20 -0.95 -8.34
N ASN A 49 7.14 -1.83 -9.35
CA ASN A 49 8.22 -2.78 -9.63
C ASN A 49 9.50 -2.09 -10.14
N ALA A 50 9.40 -0.97 -10.87
CA ALA A 50 10.56 -0.16 -11.23
C ALA A 50 11.31 0.36 -10.00
N LEU A 51 10.60 0.81 -8.95
CA LEU A 51 11.22 1.20 -7.68
C LEU A 51 11.93 0.04 -6.99
N ILE A 52 11.37 -1.17 -7.08
CA ILE A 52 11.98 -2.39 -6.52
C ILE A 52 13.27 -2.74 -7.28
N GLN A 53 13.25 -2.70 -8.62
CA GLN A 53 14.41 -3.02 -9.45
C GLN A 53 15.54 -2.01 -9.25
N GLU A 54 15.25 -0.72 -9.24
CA GLU A 54 16.24 0.34 -8.98
C GLU A 54 16.98 0.09 -7.65
N ARG A 55 16.25 -0.31 -6.60
CA ARG A 55 16.85 -0.65 -5.32
C ARG A 55 17.76 -1.89 -5.38
N LEU A 56 17.34 -2.92 -6.10
CA LEU A 56 18.15 -4.13 -6.26
C LEU A 56 19.45 -3.83 -7.00
N GLU A 57 19.43 -2.96 -8.01
CA GLU A 57 20.61 -2.51 -8.76
C GLU A 57 21.57 -1.71 -7.88
N GLU A 58 21.06 -0.79 -7.03
CA GLU A 58 21.86 -0.06 -6.05
C GLU A 58 22.57 -0.99 -5.06
N ASP A 59 21.85 -2.00 -4.53
CA ASP A 59 22.39 -2.98 -3.58
C ASP A 59 23.45 -3.88 -4.25
N PHE A 60 23.35 -4.18 -5.54
CA PHE A 60 24.37 -4.90 -6.32
C PHE A 60 25.59 -4.02 -6.63
N GLY A 61 25.39 -2.77 -7.06
CA GLY A 61 26.46 -1.83 -7.37
C GLY A 61 27.37 -1.53 -6.18
N THR A 62 26.80 -1.42 -4.98
CA THR A 62 27.57 -1.20 -3.74
C THR A 62 28.37 -2.42 -3.31
N ARG A 63 27.98 -3.63 -3.68
CA ARG A 63 28.73 -4.87 -3.35
C ARG A 63 29.95 -5.06 -4.24
N THR A 64 29.92 -4.61 -5.50
CA THR A 64 31.05 -4.74 -6.44
C THR A 64 32.16 -3.74 -6.17
N THR A 65 31.88 -2.59 -5.54
CA THR A 65 32.89 -1.58 -5.20
C THR A 65 33.63 -1.84 -3.88
N SER A 66 33.16 -2.78 -3.04
CA SER A 66 33.77 -3.11 -1.75
C SER A 66 34.67 -4.36 -1.78
N THR A 67 34.87 -5.01 -2.93
CA THR A 67 35.67 -6.24 -3.08
C THR A 67 37.06 -6.04 -3.70
N ASP A 68 37.50 -4.79 -3.92
CA ASP A 68 38.87 -4.52 -4.44
C ASP A 68 39.82 -4.05 -3.33
N ALA A 69 40.11 -4.92 -2.38
CA ALA A 69 41.34 -4.87 -1.58
C ALA A 69 41.46 -6.12 -0.70
N THR A 70 41.86 -7.25 -1.26
CA THR A 70 42.84 -8.18 -0.68
C THR A 70 42.89 -9.44 -1.56
N MET A 71 43.82 -9.48 -2.48
CA MET A 71 44.30 -10.72 -3.08
C MET A 71 45.26 -11.37 -2.11
N THR A 72 44.88 -12.53 -1.54
CA THR A 72 45.86 -13.57 -1.18
C THR A 72 45.20 -14.97 -1.29
N ALA A 73 45.79 -15.73 -2.23
CA ALA A 73 46.03 -17.18 -2.27
C ALA A 73 44.88 -18.19 -2.01
N SER A 74 44.44 -18.79 -3.12
CA SER A 74 44.24 -20.24 -3.39
C SER A 74 43.76 -21.17 -2.28
N ASN A 75 42.49 -21.63 -2.45
CA ASN A 75 42.08 -22.96 -2.03
C ASN A 75 41.14 -23.58 -3.10
N PRO A 76 41.49 -24.65 -3.86
CA PRO A 76 40.70 -25.19 -4.98
C PRO A 76 39.64 -26.22 -4.62
N ASN A 77 39.14 -26.29 -3.40
CA ASN A 77 38.11 -27.24 -2.98
C ASN A 77 37.00 -26.62 -2.10
N GLY A 78 36.50 -25.49 -2.49
CA GLY A 78 35.30 -24.90 -1.92
C GLY A 78 34.13 -25.13 -2.86
N GLY A 79 33.25 -26.09 -2.55
CA GLY A 79 32.03 -26.32 -3.30
C GLY A 79 31.28 -25.01 -3.52
N ASN A 80 31.01 -24.72 -4.77
CA ASN A 80 30.27 -23.59 -5.23
C ASN A 80 28.80 -23.73 -4.72
N GLN A 81 28.57 -23.32 -3.47
CA GLN A 81 27.23 -23.05 -3.00
C GLN A 81 26.77 -21.77 -3.70
N ASN A 82 26.31 -21.94 -4.94
CA ASN A 82 25.48 -21.01 -5.64
C ASN A 82 24.29 -20.71 -4.73
N LYS A 83 24.43 -19.71 -3.85
CA LYS A 83 23.29 -18.98 -3.32
C LYS A 83 22.65 -18.32 -4.54
N SER A 84 21.78 -19.06 -5.24
CA SER A 84 20.89 -18.51 -6.22
C SER A 84 20.18 -17.34 -5.52
N ALA A 85 20.60 -16.11 -5.86
CA ALA A 85 19.97 -14.91 -5.34
C ALA A 85 18.47 -15.05 -5.65
N GLN A 86 17.68 -15.32 -4.62
CA GLN A 86 16.28 -15.64 -4.76
C GLN A 86 15.61 -14.39 -5.36
N ARG A 87 15.23 -14.48 -6.64
CA ARG A 87 14.72 -13.36 -7.42
C ARG A 87 13.46 -12.81 -6.76
N GLU A 88 13.39 -11.49 -6.59
CA GLU A 88 12.22 -10.83 -6.06
C GLU A 88 10.97 -11.16 -6.90
N ARG A 89 9.86 -11.46 -6.22
CA ARG A 89 8.59 -11.75 -6.89
C ARG A 89 7.96 -10.46 -7.40
N TYR A 90 7.39 -10.51 -8.60
CA TYR A 90 6.64 -9.38 -9.16
C TYR A 90 5.51 -8.98 -8.23
N ALA A 91 5.48 -7.71 -7.82
CA ALA A 91 4.45 -7.13 -6.99
C ALA A 91 3.22 -6.77 -7.84
N TYR A 92 2.04 -7.25 -7.46
CA TYR A 92 0.80 -6.79 -8.08
C TYR A 92 0.39 -5.46 -7.46
N ALA A 93 -0.31 -4.65 -8.23
CA ALA A 93 -0.83 -3.37 -7.77
C ALA A 93 -2.27 -3.17 -8.25
N ALA A 94 -3.13 -2.69 -7.36
CA ALA A 94 -4.51 -2.38 -7.67
C ALA A 94 -4.91 -1.02 -7.08
N ALA A 95 -5.73 -0.28 -7.81
CA ALA A 95 -6.42 0.90 -7.32
C ALA A 95 -7.88 0.85 -7.72
N LEU A 96 -8.77 1.39 -6.87
CA LEU A 96 -10.20 1.34 -7.17
C LEU A 96 -10.56 2.32 -8.29
N PHE A 97 -10.02 3.55 -8.23
CA PHE A 97 -10.33 4.59 -9.22
C PHE A 97 -9.12 5.48 -9.57
N PHE A 98 -9.19 6.15 -10.72
CA PHE A 98 -8.23 7.19 -11.09
C PHE A 98 -8.46 8.44 -10.24
N TYR A 99 -7.42 8.86 -9.52
CA TYR A 99 -7.47 10.03 -8.66
C TYR A 99 -6.95 11.28 -9.37
N ARG A 100 -7.76 12.33 -9.39
CA ARG A 100 -7.36 13.67 -9.79
C ARG A 100 -7.74 14.65 -8.69
N ALA A 101 -6.83 15.50 -8.27
CA ALA A 101 -7.04 16.42 -7.14
C ALA A 101 -8.20 17.40 -7.38
N GLU A 102 -8.41 17.78 -8.64
CA GLU A 102 -9.45 18.72 -9.10
C GLU A 102 -10.81 18.03 -9.33
N SER A 103 -10.84 16.71 -9.38
CA SER A 103 -12.08 15.94 -9.56
C SER A 103 -12.91 15.91 -8.28
N ASP A 104 -14.23 15.92 -8.43
CA ASP A 104 -15.16 15.72 -7.31
C ASP A 104 -14.92 14.40 -6.55
N TYR A 105 -14.43 13.37 -7.22
CA TYR A 105 -14.07 12.10 -6.59
C TYR A 105 -12.91 12.21 -5.59
N SER A 106 -12.11 13.30 -5.64
CA SER A 106 -11.12 13.61 -4.61
C SER A 106 -11.74 13.82 -3.22
N LYS A 107 -13.03 14.19 -3.16
CA LYS A 107 -13.80 14.34 -1.91
C LYS A 107 -13.86 13.04 -1.12
N ILE A 108 -13.85 11.87 -1.77
CA ILE A 108 -13.82 10.55 -1.12
C ILE A 108 -12.61 10.44 -0.18
N THR A 109 -11.41 10.67 -0.69
CA THR A 109 -10.19 10.59 0.14
C THR A 109 -10.06 11.78 1.11
N ARG A 110 -10.60 12.95 0.74
CA ARG A 110 -10.58 14.15 1.60
C ARG A 110 -11.46 13.99 2.84
N CYS A 111 -12.68 13.44 2.68
CA CYS A 111 -13.58 13.23 3.82
C CYS A 111 -13.02 12.17 4.78
N ILE A 112 -12.35 11.13 4.27
CA ILE A 112 -11.64 10.15 5.08
C ILE A 112 -10.45 10.80 5.80
N LYS A 113 -9.70 11.70 5.14
CA LYS A 113 -8.49 12.32 5.73
C LYS A 113 -8.77 13.43 6.74
N TYR A 114 -9.82 14.22 6.50
CA TYR A 114 -9.98 15.51 7.21
C TYR A 114 -11.33 15.69 7.91
N GLN A 115 -12.34 14.92 7.56
CA GLN A 115 -13.67 15.05 8.15
C GLN A 115 -14.03 13.91 9.11
N GLY A 116 -13.12 12.95 9.33
CA GLY A 116 -13.36 11.85 10.27
C GLY A 116 -14.43 10.84 9.83
N ARG A 117 -14.79 10.83 8.53
CA ARG A 117 -15.82 9.93 8.00
C ARG A 117 -15.26 8.52 7.81
N LEU A 118 -15.09 7.80 8.92
CA LEU A 118 -14.47 6.46 8.93
C LEU A 118 -15.33 5.44 8.20
N GLU A 119 -16.65 5.57 8.30
CA GLU A 119 -17.61 4.71 7.61
C GLU A 119 -17.44 4.77 6.07
N VAL A 120 -17.10 5.95 5.53
CA VAL A 120 -16.78 6.11 4.09
C VAL A 120 -15.50 5.34 3.76
N GLY A 121 -14.47 5.47 4.59
CA GLY A 121 -13.20 4.77 4.38
C GLY A 121 -13.37 3.25 4.41
N LYS A 122 -14.14 2.74 5.36
CA LYS A 122 -14.44 1.31 5.45
C LYS A 122 -15.26 0.83 4.25
N HIS A 123 -16.29 1.57 3.85
CA HIS A 123 -17.13 1.25 2.69
C HIS A 123 -16.31 1.14 1.40
N PHE A 124 -15.49 2.15 1.09
CA PHE A 124 -14.62 2.10 -0.08
C PHE A 124 -13.53 1.02 0.03
N GLY A 125 -13.08 0.71 1.23
CA GLY A 125 -12.22 -0.44 1.51
C GLY A 125 -12.89 -1.77 1.18
N MET A 126 -14.16 -1.95 1.56
CA MET A 126 -14.95 -3.13 1.20
C MET A 126 -15.12 -3.26 -0.31
N MET A 127 -15.45 -2.16 -1.00
CA MET A 127 -15.57 -2.14 -2.46
C MET A 127 -14.25 -2.55 -3.16
N LEU A 128 -13.11 -2.05 -2.68
CA LEU A 128 -11.79 -2.49 -3.16
C LEU A 128 -11.59 -3.98 -2.87
N GLY A 129 -11.91 -4.44 -1.67
CA GLY A 129 -11.83 -5.84 -1.26
C GLY A 129 -12.66 -6.77 -2.15
N GLU A 130 -13.88 -6.40 -2.51
CA GLU A 130 -14.74 -7.14 -3.45
C GLU A 130 -14.07 -7.32 -4.83
N ARG A 131 -13.42 -6.25 -5.34
CA ARG A 131 -12.69 -6.31 -6.60
C ARG A 131 -11.49 -7.22 -6.52
N LEU A 132 -10.75 -7.20 -5.39
CA LEU A 132 -9.60 -8.06 -5.15
C LEU A 132 -10.02 -9.52 -4.96
N ALA A 133 -11.13 -9.80 -4.26
CA ALA A 133 -11.68 -11.14 -4.08
C ALA A 133 -12.04 -11.81 -5.42
N GLY A 134 -12.54 -11.03 -6.38
CA GLY A 134 -12.82 -11.51 -7.74
C GLY A 134 -11.60 -11.67 -8.63
N SER A 135 -10.39 -11.40 -8.14
CA SER A 135 -9.16 -11.42 -8.93
C SER A 135 -8.25 -12.59 -8.56
N SER A 136 -7.87 -13.40 -9.54
CA SER A 136 -6.89 -14.48 -9.36
C SER A 136 -5.50 -13.99 -8.93
N LEU A 137 -5.17 -12.71 -9.18
CA LEU A 137 -3.88 -12.11 -8.81
C LEU A 137 -3.73 -11.93 -7.29
N PHE A 138 -4.85 -11.80 -6.57
CA PHE A 138 -4.88 -11.53 -5.14
C PHE A 138 -5.49 -12.69 -4.31
N SER A 139 -5.78 -13.83 -4.96
CA SER A 139 -6.44 -14.98 -4.32
C SER A 139 -5.58 -15.66 -3.23
N ASP A 140 -4.26 -15.49 -3.29
CA ASP A 140 -3.31 -16.05 -2.33
C ASP A 140 -2.86 -15.04 -1.25
N VAL A 141 -3.49 -13.86 -1.18
CA VAL A 141 -3.25 -12.89 -0.10
C VAL A 141 -3.70 -13.48 1.23
N ASP A 142 -2.82 -13.44 2.22
CA ASP A 142 -3.06 -14.00 3.55
C ASP A 142 -2.90 -13.00 4.70
N ALA A 143 -2.46 -11.77 4.40
CA ALA A 143 -2.46 -10.67 5.36
C ALA A 143 -2.62 -9.31 4.68
N VAL A 144 -3.42 -8.43 5.28
CA VAL A 144 -3.54 -7.01 4.91
C VAL A 144 -2.75 -6.16 5.89
N VAL A 145 -1.80 -5.39 5.39
CA VAL A 145 -0.96 -4.50 6.20
C VAL A 145 -1.23 -3.05 5.82
N PRO A 146 -1.83 -2.24 6.70
CA PRO A 146 -2.04 -0.82 6.43
C PRO A 146 -0.73 -0.05 6.50
N VAL A 147 -0.54 0.93 5.62
CA VAL A 147 0.56 1.89 5.71
C VAL A 147 0.43 2.69 7.01
N PRO A 148 1.44 2.66 7.91
CA PRO A 148 1.31 3.33 9.19
C PRO A 148 1.44 4.84 9.09
N LEU A 149 0.54 5.53 9.79
CA LEU A 149 0.58 6.98 9.94
C LEU A 149 1.56 7.36 11.07
N HIS A 150 2.30 8.45 10.91
CA HIS A 150 3.16 8.96 11.98
C HIS A 150 2.34 9.32 13.21
N TRP A 151 2.84 9.00 14.44
CA TRP A 151 2.11 9.15 15.70
C TRP A 151 1.56 10.57 15.93
N LEU A 152 2.30 11.64 15.56
CA LEU A 152 1.80 13.03 15.64
C LEU A 152 0.61 13.31 14.74
N ARG A 153 0.58 12.70 13.52
CA ARG A 153 -0.55 12.84 12.61
C ARG A 153 -1.73 12.00 13.10
N ARG A 154 -1.45 10.81 13.66
CA ARG A 154 -2.45 9.95 14.28
C ARG A 154 -3.08 10.66 15.48
N TRP A 155 -2.26 11.32 16.32
CA TRP A 155 -2.75 12.09 17.45
C TRP A 155 -3.62 13.28 17.02
N LYS A 156 -3.18 14.07 16.01
CA LYS A 156 -3.97 15.17 15.45
C LYS A 156 -5.26 14.75 14.79
N ARG A 157 -5.27 13.59 14.12
CA ARG A 157 -6.39 13.10 13.31
C ARG A 157 -7.29 12.14 14.08
N GLY A 158 -6.77 11.51 15.15
CA GLY A 158 -7.46 10.51 15.96
C GLY A 158 -7.42 9.09 15.38
N TYR A 159 -7.09 8.92 14.09
CA TYR A 159 -7.12 7.63 13.38
C TYR A 159 -6.09 7.59 12.25
N ASN A 160 -5.86 6.37 11.73
CA ASN A 160 -5.08 6.13 10.51
C ASN A 160 -6.04 5.77 9.36
N GLN A 161 -6.10 6.59 8.31
CA GLN A 161 -6.97 6.35 7.16
C GLN A 161 -6.67 5.02 6.44
N ALA A 162 -5.40 4.62 6.34
CA ALA A 162 -5.02 3.37 5.72
C ALA A 162 -5.52 2.16 6.55
N GLU A 163 -5.55 2.25 7.90
CA GLU A 163 -6.13 1.21 8.76
C GLU A 163 -7.64 1.06 8.51
N VAL A 164 -8.35 2.17 8.34
CA VAL A 164 -9.80 2.15 8.08
C VAL A 164 -10.11 1.48 6.73
N ILE A 165 -9.37 1.85 5.67
CA ILE A 165 -9.51 1.25 4.34
C ILE A 165 -9.13 -0.23 4.39
N ALA A 166 -7.99 -0.55 5.01
CA ALA A 166 -7.50 -1.93 5.16
C ALA A 166 -8.47 -2.82 5.93
N SER A 167 -9.19 -2.28 6.93
CA SER A 167 -10.20 -3.04 7.67
C SER A 167 -11.35 -3.50 6.76
N GLY A 168 -11.82 -2.64 5.85
CA GLY A 168 -12.83 -3.01 4.85
C GLY A 168 -12.32 -4.05 3.85
N VAL A 169 -11.07 -3.90 3.38
CA VAL A 169 -10.43 -4.89 2.49
C VAL A 169 -10.29 -6.24 3.19
N ALA A 170 -9.78 -6.27 4.42
CA ALA A 170 -9.56 -7.48 5.19
C ALA A 170 -10.85 -8.23 5.51
N GLU A 171 -11.90 -7.49 5.87
CA GLU A 171 -13.24 -8.03 6.13
C GLU A 171 -13.82 -8.70 4.89
N CYS A 172 -13.72 -8.06 3.72
CA CYS A 172 -14.21 -8.61 2.47
C CYS A 172 -13.43 -9.85 2.02
N LEU A 173 -12.10 -9.86 2.20
CA LEU A 173 -11.25 -11.00 1.85
C LEU A 173 -11.30 -12.14 2.90
N GLY A 174 -11.86 -11.91 4.08
CA GLY A 174 -11.89 -12.88 5.17
C GLY A 174 -10.51 -13.21 5.75
N ILE A 175 -9.56 -12.26 5.70
CA ILE A 175 -8.17 -12.45 6.14
C ILE A 175 -7.78 -11.41 7.21
N PRO A 176 -6.74 -11.68 8.04
CA PRO A 176 -6.37 -10.78 9.11
C PRO A 176 -5.78 -9.45 8.60
N MET A 177 -6.20 -8.34 9.22
CA MET A 177 -5.49 -7.08 9.15
C MET A 177 -4.38 -7.05 10.20
N ARG A 178 -3.16 -6.70 9.80
CA ARG A 178 -1.96 -6.73 10.63
C ARG A 178 -1.29 -5.35 10.74
N PRO A 179 -1.87 -4.41 11.51
CA PRO A 179 -1.30 -3.07 11.72
C PRO A 179 -0.06 -3.09 12.62
N ASP A 180 0.19 -4.20 13.31
CA ASP A 180 1.29 -4.46 14.21
C ASP A 180 2.63 -4.75 13.51
N ILE A 181 2.60 -5.15 12.23
CA ILE A 181 3.80 -5.55 11.48
C ILE A 181 4.68 -4.33 11.12
N LEU A 182 4.09 -3.18 10.82
CA LEU A 182 4.82 -1.98 10.43
C LEU A 182 4.60 -0.82 11.39
N ARG A 183 5.68 -0.10 11.70
CA ARG A 183 5.63 1.17 12.42
C ARG A 183 6.32 2.27 11.66
N ARG A 184 5.78 3.49 11.74
CA ARG A 184 6.46 4.67 11.23
C ARG A 184 7.25 5.33 12.37
N ILE A 185 8.58 5.28 12.26
CA ILE A 185 9.52 5.74 13.30
C ILE A 185 10.00 7.18 13.08
N ARG A 186 9.97 7.70 11.84
CA ARG A 186 10.40 9.07 11.51
C ARG A 186 9.25 9.92 11.01
N ARG A 187 9.25 11.19 11.45
CA ARG A 187 8.39 12.23 10.90
C ARG A 187 8.94 12.68 9.57
N THR A 188 8.21 12.44 8.49
CA THR A 188 8.51 13.02 7.18
C THR A 188 7.77 14.34 7.02
N ARG A 189 8.45 15.37 6.51
CA ARG A 189 7.82 16.67 6.24
C ARG A 189 6.76 16.52 5.16
N THR A 190 5.58 17.11 5.38
CA THR A 190 4.58 17.24 4.33
C THR A 190 5.04 18.36 3.41
N GLN A 191 5.50 18.02 2.22
CA GLN A 191 5.95 19.01 1.26
C GLN A 191 5.22 18.74 -0.05
N THR A 192 4.22 19.54 -0.31
CA THR A 192 3.41 19.53 -1.54
C THR A 192 4.22 19.94 -2.78
N ARG A 193 5.47 20.39 -2.63
CA ARG A 193 6.34 20.94 -3.69
C ARG A 193 7.67 20.19 -3.89
N LEU A 194 7.85 18.99 -3.31
CA LEU A 194 9.09 18.23 -3.49
C LEU A 194 9.11 17.50 -4.83
N SER A 195 10.29 17.44 -5.45
CA SER A 195 10.60 16.54 -6.55
C SER A 195 10.44 15.07 -6.15
N ILE A 196 10.38 14.17 -7.12
CA ILE A 196 10.24 12.72 -6.89
C ILE A 196 11.42 12.18 -6.05
N ALA A 197 12.65 12.62 -6.36
CA ALA A 197 13.86 12.23 -5.64
C ALA A 197 13.84 12.68 -4.17
N GLU A 198 13.43 13.92 -3.90
CA GLU A 198 13.28 14.44 -2.54
C GLU A 198 12.18 13.73 -1.76
N LYS A 199 11.09 13.32 -2.42
CA LYS A 199 10.03 12.50 -1.79
C LYS A 199 10.56 11.14 -1.40
N ARG A 200 11.40 10.49 -2.21
CA ARG A 200 12.04 9.21 -1.89
C ARG A 200 13.00 9.34 -0.71
N ALA A 201 13.91 10.30 -0.74
CA ALA A 201 14.85 10.55 0.35
C ALA A 201 14.15 10.87 1.68
N ASN A 202 13.04 11.60 1.63
CA ASN A 202 12.26 11.98 2.81
C ASN A 202 11.59 10.78 3.50
N VAL A 203 11.23 9.71 2.77
CA VAL A 203 10.55 8.51 3.31
C VAL A 203 11.53 7.35 3.56
N SER A 204 12.76 7.41 3.07
CA SER A 204 13.78 6.39 3.31
C SER A 204 14.05 6.24 4.82
N GLY A 205 14.01 5.00 5.33
CA GLY A 205 14.19 4.71 6.76
C GLY A 205 13.09 5.27 7.68
N ALA A 206 11.93 5.68 7.13
CA ALA A 206 10.83 6.18 7.93
C ALA A 206 9.97 5.08 8.57
N PHE A 207 10.10 3.85 8.10
CA PHE A 207 9.34 2.70 8.56
C PHE A 207 10.28 1.63 9.12
N ALA A 208 9.81 0.92 10.12
CA ALA A 208 10.52 -0.21 10.73
C ALA A 208 9.52 -1.29 11.16
N ILE A 209 10.03 -2.51 11.29
CA ILE A 209 9.33 -3.59 11.95
C ILE A 209 9.60 -3.49 13.45
N PRO A 210 8.59 -3.64 14.31
CA PRO A 210 8.79 -3.67 15.75
C PRO A 210 9.78 -4.78 16.15
N THR A 211 10.68 -4.48 17.10
CA THR A 211 11.73 -5.42 17.58
C THR A 211 11.18 -6.71 18.20
N LYS A 212 9.91 -6.71 18.61
CA LYS A 212 9.21 -7.90 19.05
C LYS A 212 8.35 -8.39 17.89
N PRO A 213 8.77 -9.42 17.15
CA PRO A 213 7.93 -10.00 16.10
C PRO A 213 6.60 -10.46 16.72
N PRO A 214 5.50 -10.47 15.94
CA PRO A 214 4.25 -11.03 16.41
C PRO A 214 4.46 -12.43 16.97
N ALA A 215 3.74 -12.77 18.03
CA ALA A 215 3.94 -13.95 18.86
C ALA A 215 3.81 -15.30 18.10
N GLU A 216 3.36 -15.29 16.86
CA GLU A 216 3.34 -16.44 15.98
C GLU A 216 4.05 -16.10 14.65
N PRO A 217 5.04 -16.92 14.24
CA PRO A 217 5.60 -16.86 12.91
C PRO A 217 4.58 -17.46 11.93
N THR A 218 3.55 -16.73 11.55
CA THR A 218 2.71 -17.14 10.42
C THR A 218 3.56 -16.99 9.15
N PRO A 219 3.81 -18.09 8.45
CA PRO A 219 4.53 -18.02 7.18
C PRO A 219 3.61 -17.36 6.14
N PHE A 220 3.67 -16.02 6.04
CA PHE A 220 2.95 -15.32 5.00
C PHE A 220 3.46 -15.76 3.62
N ARG A 221 2.54 -15.93 2.70
CA ARG A 221 2.81 -16.19 1.28
C ARG A 221 2.69 -14.94 0.46
N HIS A 222 1.69 -14.11 0.79
CA HIS A 222 1.37 -12.90 0.06
C HIS A 222 0.82 -11.82 0.99
N ILE A 223 1.58 -10.76 1.20
CA ILE A 223 1.20 -9.58 2.00
C ILE A 223 0.64 -8.52 1.07
N LEU A 224 -0.51 -7.94 1.42
CA LEU A 224 -1.11 -6.79 0.73
C LEU A 224 -0.91 -5.51 1.56
N LEU A 225 -0.08 -4.59 1.05
CA LEU A 225 0.06 -3.24 1.61
C LEU A 225 -1.10 -2.35 1.13
N VAL A 226 -1.78 -1.67 2.06
CA VAL A 226 -2.92 -0.80 1.75
C VAL A 226 -2.64 0.64 2.17
N ASP A 227 -2.89 1.58 1.25
CA ASP A 227 -2.88 3.04 1.50
C ASP A 227 -4.08 3.71 0.82
N ASP A 228 -4.26 5.01 1.00
CA ASP A 228 -5.38 5.75 0.40
C ASP A 228 -5.14 6.12 -1.07
N VAL A 229 -3.97 6.65 -1.44
CA VAL A 229 -3.66 7.09 -2.81
C VAL A 229 -2.23 6.74 -3.19
N PHE A 230 -2.06 6.10 -4.33
CA PHE A 230 -0.77 5.91 -4.97
C PHE A 230 -0.44 7.13 -5.85
N THR A 231 0.54 7.90 -5.46
CA THR A 231 1.07 9.02 -6.24
C THR A 231 2.38 8.63 -6.93
N THR A 232 3.50 8.77 -6.24
CA THR A 232 4.83 8.33 -6.70
C THR A 232 5.18 6.91 -6.27
N GLY A 233 4.39 6.30 -5.39
CA GLY A 233 4.69 5.00 -4.79
C GLY A 233 5.73 5.03 -3.67
N SER A 234 6.38 6.17 -3.40
CA SER A 234 7.51 6.26 -2.46
C SER A 234 7.17 5.79 -1.04
N THR A 235 5.96 6.05 -0.55
CA THR A 235 5.53 5.61 0.80
C THR A 235 5.37 4.10 0.84
N LEU A 236 4.66 3.53 -0.13
CA LEU A 236 4.46 2.08 -0.26
C LEU A 236 5.80 1.35 -0.48
N PHE A 237 6.70 1.93 -1.27
CA PHE A 237 8.04 1.39 -1.48
C PHE A 237 8.88 1.39 -0.20
N ALA A 238 8.82 2.44 0.63
CA ALA A 238 9.51 2.48 1.91
C ALA A 238 8.95 1.43 2.90
N CYS A 239 7.64 1.18 2.88
CA CYS A 239 7.00 0.08 3.61
C CYS A 239 7.45 -1.29 3.08
N PHE A 240 7.49 -1.46 1.76
CA PHE A 240 8.03 -2.65 1.10
C PHE A 240 9.46 -2.95 1.55
N THR A 241 10.34 -1.95 1.52
CA THR A 241 11.74 -2.09 1.96
C THR A 241 11.85 -2.53 3.41
N ALA A 242 11.01 -1.96 4.29
CA ALA A 242 10.96 -2.37 5.70
C ALA A 242 10.47 -3.81 5.87
N LEU A 243 9.44 -4.23 5.13
CA LEU A 243 8.95 -5.62 5.15
C LEU A 243 10.01 -6.58 4.60
N ARG A 244 10.69 -6.22 3.50
CA ARG A 244 11.70 -7.04 2.85
C ARG A 244 12.94 -7.26 3.72
N SER A 245 13.21 -6.41 4.71
CA SER A 245 14.30 -6.63 5.66
C SER A 245 14.08 -7.85 6.59
N VAL A 246 12.82 -8.32 6.70
CA VAL A 246 12.45 -9.45 7.57
C VAL A 246 11.85 -10.61 6.78
N PHE A 247 11.02 -10.33 5.78
CA PHE A 247 10.38 -11.35 4.96
C PHE A 247 11.23 -11.67 3.72
N PRO A 248 11.46 -12.97 3.42
CA PRO A 248 12.27 -13.36 2.26
C PRO A 248 11.57 -13.04 0.93
N PRO A 249 12.30 -13.02 -0.21
CA PRO A 249 11.73 -12.79 -1.55
C PRO A 249 10.66 -13.80 -1.97
N SER A 250 10.60 -14.98 -1.32
CA SER A 250 9.52 -15.96 -1.52
C SER A 250 8.15 -15.46 -1.07
N VAL A 251 8.09 -14.51 -0.12
CA VAL A 251 6.86 -13.83 0.29
C VAL A 251 6.57 -12.71 -0.71
N ARG A 252 5.46 -12.80 -1.45
CA ARG A 252 5.03 -11.71 -2.33
C ARG A 252 4.55 -10.54 -1.50
N ILE A 253 4.90 -9.32 -1.90
CA ILE A 253 4.36 -8.09 -1.32
C ILE A 253 3.74 -7.29 -2.45
N SER A 254 2.42 -7.15 -2.40
CA SER A 254 1.63 -6.38 -3.38
C SER A 254 1.01 -5.14 -2.74
N VAL A 255 0.47 -4.25 -3.53
CA VAL A 255 -0.05 -2.97 -3.05
C VAL A 255 -1.47 -2.72 -3.55
N ALA A 256 -2.30 -2.11 -2.71
CA ALA A 256 -3.64 -1.67 -3.08
C ALA A 256 -3.97 -0.30 -2.50
N THR A 257 -4.70 0.53 -3.27
CA THR A 257 -5.12 1.88 -2.84
C THR A 257 -6.54 2.19 -3.33
N LEU A 258 -7.18 3.19 -2.76
CA LEU A 258 -8.43 3.70 -3.33
C LEU A 258 -8.15 4.47 -4.61
N GLY A 259 -7.14 5.36 -4.62
CA GLY A 259 -6.82 6.21 -5.75
C GLY A 259 -5.45 5.95 -6.37
N PHE A 260 -5.36 6.12 -7.71
CA PHE A 260 -4.12 6.13 -8.48
C PHE A 260 -4.02 7.43 -9.29
N VAL A 261 -2.85 8.11 -9.25
CA VAL A 261 -2.55 9.37 -9.97
C VAL A 261 -1.76 9.11 -11.22
#